data_c3da3d21ab26bfb2876ff19b44149f30
#
_entry.id   c3da3d21ab26bfb2876ff19b44149f30
#
_cell.length_a   1.000
_cell.length_b   1.000
_cell.length_c   1.000
_cell.angle_alpha   90.00
_cell.angle_beta   90.00
_cell.angle_gamma   90.00
#
_symmetry.space_group_name_H-M   'P 1'
#
loop_
_entity.id
_entity.type
_entity.pdbx_description
1 polymer ?
#
loop_
_entity_poly.entity_id
_entity_poly.type
_entity_poly.pdbx_seq_one_letter_code
_entity_poly.pdbx_strand_id
1 'polypeptide(L)'
;MNKGTNTLRGKELLRRAAEFGLIAAIAFSVCASSGPVGATGSPGGTGQNGKGDSLTPPAQGRIPIAFLLSEGAVMIDFTGPWEVFQDVMIPGRADPPFRLYTIAETTHPIHASGGMTIIPDYNLENAPAPKVIVIPAQSEPTAAMLDWIRKSTKNTDVTMSVCTGAFVLAKTGLLSGKAATTYHGAFVRFATQFPDINLKRGARFVEDGNLATAGGLSSGIDLALRVVERYYGREVAQKTAYNMEYQGQGWMDRNSNQIYASTPVSTAEHPLCPVCQMDVDSATATKSLFKGKTYYFCSQDDKRTFDAAPDKFVDAVKQR
;
A
#
# COMPACT_ATOMS: atom_id res chain seq x y z
N MET A 1 -39.90 -46.70 11.41
CA MET A 1 -40.74 -46.54 10.22
C MET A 1 -40.95 -45.05 10.01
N ASN A 2 -40.29 -44.46 9.10
CA ASN A 2 -40.81 -43.60 8.05
C ASN A 2 -39.62 -43.13 7.14
N LYS A 3 -39.55 -43.80 6.00
CA LYS A 3 -38.72 -43.40 4.83
C LYS A 3 -39.63 -42.62 3.90
N GLY A 4 -39.17 -41.53 3.40
CA GLY A 4 -39.78 -40.89 2.22
C GLY A 4 -39.82 -39.38 2.36
N THR A 5 -38.96 -38.69 1.63
CA THR A 5 -39.17 -37.48 0.84
C THR A 5 -37.84 -36.76 0.61
N ASN A 6 -37.13 -37.18 -0.41
CA ASN A 6 -35.99 -36.40 -0.90
C ASN A 6 -35.72 -36.71 -2.40
N THR A 7 -36.75 -36.55 -3.25
CA THR A 7 -36.61 -36.80 -4.70
C THR A 7 -37.33 -35.76 -5.58
N LEU A 8 -37.61 -34.56 -5.09
CA LEU A 8 -38.32 -33.54 -5.88
C LEU A 8 -37.55 -32.22 -6.07
N ARG A 9 -36.31 -32.12 -5.66
CA ARG A 9 -35.50 -30.89 -5.84
C ARG A 9 -34.50 -30.92 -7.01
N GLY A 10 -34.37 -32.07 -7.70
CA GLY A 10 -33.40 -32.27 -8.79
C GLY A 10 -33.94 -32.02 -10.22
N LYS A 11 -35.25 -31.80 -10.38
CA LYS A 11 -35.85 -31.69 -11.72
C LYS A 11 -36.24 -30.27 -12.14
N GLU A 12 -36.16 -29.30 -11.30
CA GLU A 12 -36.50 -27.89 -11.60
C GLU A 12 -35.33 -27.03 -12.03
N LEU A 13 -34.08 -27.47 -11.81
CA LEU A 13 -32.87 -26.74 -12.24
C LEU A 13 -32.44 -27.01 -13.69
N LEU A 14 -33.01 -28.00 -14.35
CA LEU A 14 -32.66 -28.39 -15.74
C LEU A 14 -33.64 -27.85 -16.81
N ARG A 15 -34.63 -27.06 -16.41
CA ARG A 15 -35.67 -26.54 -17.36
C ARG A 15 -35.51 -25.06 -17.71
N ARG A 16 -34.49 -24.35 -17.19
CA ARG A 16 -34.24 -22.92 -17.48
C ARG A 16 -33.02 -22.64 -18.38
N ALA A 17 -32.40 -23.66 -18.96
CA ALA A 17 -31.26 -23.52 -19.85
C ALA A 17 -31.55 -23.67 -21.36
N ALA A 18 -32.79 -23.65 -21.75
CA ALA A 18 -33.18 -23.95 -23.14
C ALA A 18 -33.99 -22.87 -23.88
N GLU A 19 -34.04 -21.65 -23.39
CA GLU A 19 -34.68 -20.54 -24.10
C GLU A 19 -33.79 -19.30 -24.07
N PHE A 20 -32.79 -19.20 -24.93
CA PHE A 20 -32.23 -17.97 -25.48
C PHE A 20 -31.19 -18.34 -26.56
N GLY A 21 -31.69 -18.80 -27.68
CA GLY A 21 -30.95 -18.89 -28.91
C GLY A 21 -31.83 -18.30 -30.02
N LEU A 22 -31.50 -17.13 -30.44
CA LEU A 22 -31.59 -16.67 -31.83
C LEU A 22 -31.48 -15.14 -31.91
N ILE A 23 -30.86 -14.68 -33.05
CA ILE A 23 -30.86 -13.27 -33.54
C ILE A 23 -29.55 -12.54 -33.20
N ALA A 24 -28.77 -11.98 -34.11
CA ALA A 24 -28.82 -11.78 -35.55
C ALA A 24 -27.41 -11.44 -36.04
N ALA A 25 -27.04 -11.99 -37.18
CA ALA A 25 -25.86 -11.55 -37.91
C ALA A 25 -26.19 -10.22 -38.63
N ILE A 26 -25.53 -9.13 -38.27
CA ILE A 26 -25.52 -7.89 -39.03
C ILE A 26 -24.12 -7.73 -39.62
N ALA A 27 -24.05 -7.92 -40.95
CA ALA A 27 -22.87 -7.63 -41.73
C ALA A 27 -22.71 -6.09 -41.86
N PHE A 28 -21.64 -5.52 -41.31
CA PHE A 28 -21.21 -4.17 -41.66
C PHE A 28 -20.09 -4.23 -42.69
N SER A 29 -20.44 -3.73 -43.87
CA SER A 29 -19.53 -3.46 -44.97
C SER A 29 -18.63 -2.29 -44.58
N VAL A 30 -17.30 -2.48 -44.47
CA VAL A 30 -16.34 -1.41 -44.23
C VAL A 30 -15.80 -0.96 -45.56
N CYS A 31 -16.14 0.28 -45.93
CA CYS A 31 -15.43 1.03 -46.98
C CYS A 31 -14.04 1.40 -46.48
N ALA A 32 -13.03 0.89 -47.14
CA ALA A 32 -11.63 1.34 -46.94
C ALA A 32 -11.43 2.68 -47.66
N SER A 33 -11.05 3.72 -46.88
CA SER A 33 -10.43 4.91 -47.38
C SER A 33 -9.05 5.07 -46.74
N SER A 34 -8.03 4.79 -47.51
CA SER A 34 -6.64 4.97 -47.20
C SER A 34 -6.23 6.43 -47.36
N GLY A 35 -5.85 7.09 -46.24
CA GLY A 35 -5.12 8.36 -46.25
C GLY A 35 -3.95 8.28 -45.25
N PRO A 36 -2.75 8.72 -45.58
CA PRO A 36 -1.62 8.66 -44.70
C PRO A 36 -1.71 9.77 -43.64
N VAL A 37 -1.88 9.42 -42.39
CA VAL A 37 -1.73 10.35 -41.25
C VAL A 37 -0.29 10.28 -40.78
N GLY A 38 0.43 11.42 -40.90
CA GLY A 38 1.78 11.56 -40.43
C GLY A 38 1.91 11.32 -38.93
N ALA A 39 2.75 10.41 -38.55
CA ALA A 39 3.15 10.16 -37.19
C ALA A 39 4.08 11.28 -36.71
N THR A 40 3.52 12.22 -35.91
CA THR A 40 4.36 13.08 -35.06
C THR A 40 4.72 12.27 -33.82
N GLY A 41 5.98 11.80 -33.77
CA GLY A 41 6.50 11.06 -32.63
C GLY A 41 6.55 11.95 -31.40
N SER A 42 5.82 11.57 -30.35
CA SER A 42 6.10 12.01 -28.99
C SER A 42 7.43 11.38 -28.53
N PRO A 43 8.32 12.14 -27.88
CA PRO A 43 9.54 11.54 -27.37
C PRO A 43 9.20 10.61 -26.20
N GLY A 44 9.29 9.32 -26.46
CA GLY A 44 9.24 8.29 -25.43
C GLY A 44 10.36 8.53 -24.43
N GLY A 45 10.00 8.88 -23.21
CA GLY A 45 10.92 8.88 -22.09
C GLY A 45 11.48 7.46 -21.93
N THR A 46 12.72 7.24 -22.37
CA THR A 46 13.48 6.04 -22.08
C THR A 46 13.75 6.02 -20.59
N GLY A 47 12.91 5.29 -19.83
CA GLY A 47 13.20 4.94 -18.45
C GLY A 47 14.54 4.20 -18.44
N GLN A 48 15.58 4.87 -17.98
CA GLN A 48 16.86 4.22 -17.71
C GLN A 48 16.65 3.17 -16.61
N ASN A 49 16.49 1.92 -16.98
CA ASN A 49 16.69 0.79 -16.10
C ASN A 49 18.18 0.73 -15.78
N GLY A 50 18.59 1.45 -14.73
CA GLY A 50 19.94 1.34 -14.19
C GLY A 50 20.20 -0.09 -13.73
N LYS A 51 21.33 -0.67 -14.14
CA LYS A 51 21.83 -1.98 -13.74
C LYS A 51 21.99 -2.19 -12.22
N GLY A 52 21.66 -1.16 -11.38
CA GLY A 52 21.73 -1.17 -9.92
C GLY A 52 20.43 -1.51 -9.18
N ASP A 53 19.31 -1.70 -9.91
CA ASP A 53 17.97 -1.85 -9.29
C ASP A 53 17.50 -3.31 -9.16
N SER A 54 18.19 -4.26 -9.80
CA SER A 54 17.84 -5.69 -9.78
C SER A 54 18.33 -6.38 -8.51
N LEU A 55 17.45 -7.20 -7.93
CA LEU A 55 17.77 -8.09 -6.81
C LEU A 55 18.08 -9.49 -7.34
N THR A 56 18.95 -10.22 -6.65
CA THR A 56 19.28 -11.60 -7.03
C THR A 56 18.48 -12.57 -6.19
N PRO A 57 17.51 -13.30 -6.76
CA PRO A 57 16.82 -14.34 -6.03
C PRO A 57 17.78 -15.48 -5.68
N PRO A 58 17.55 -16.21 -4.58
CA PRO A 58 18.37 -17.38 -4.25
C PRO A 58 18.24 -18.44 -5.35
N ALA A 59 19.33 -19.15 -5.61
CA ALA A 59 19.35 -20.23 -6.61
C ALA A 59 18.38 -21.37 -6.27
N GLN A 60 18.11 -21.58 -4.98
CA GLN A 60 17.17 -22.56 -4.45
C GLN A 60 16.43 -21.99 -3.23
N GLY A 61 15.27 -22.57 -2.93
CA GLY A 61 14.44 -22.15 -1.82
C GLY A 61 13.58 -20.94 -2.14
N ARG A 62 12.90 -20.41 -1.12
CA ARG A 62 11.94 -19.31 -1.20
C ARG A 62 12.52 -18.06 -0.54
N ILE A 63 12.20 -16.91 -1.07
CA ILE A 63 12.54 -15.60 -0.47
C ILE A 63 11.63 -15.39 0.75
N PRO A 64 12.16 -15.28 1.98
CA PRO A 64 11.35 -15.07 3.17
C PRO A 64 10.88 -13.62 3.27
N ILE A 65 9.56 -13.42 3.41
CA ILE A 65 8.91 -12.13 3.57
C ILE A 65 8.19 -12.07 4.91
N ALA A 66 8.62 -11.16 5.78
CA ALA A 66 8.00 -10.92 7.07
C ALA A 66 7.00 -9.76 6.99
N PHE A 67 5.77 -10.00 7.42
CA PHE A 67 4.76 -8.97 7.64
C PHE A 67 4.73 -8.63 9.13
N LEU A 68 5.32 -7.49 9.50
CA LEU A 68 5.41 -7.05 10.89
C LEU A 68 4.12 -6.35 11.31
N LEU A 69 3.34 -7.01 12.15
CA LEU A 69 2.01 -6.60 12.54
C LEU A 69 1.91 -6.26 14.02
N SER A 70 1.05 -5.31 14.35
CA SER A 70 0.60 -5.01 15.71
C SER A 70 -0.88 -4.64 15.72
N GLU A 71 -1.43 -4.30 16.88
CA GLU A 71 -2.82 -3.85 17.01
C GLU A 71 -3.14 -2.72 16.01
N GLY A 72 -4.33 -2.77 15.42
CA GLY A 72 -4.82 -1.79 14.47
C GLY A 72 -4.15 -1.84 13.10
N ALA A 73 -3.36 -2.87 12.78
CA ALA A 73 -2.74 -3.02 11.45
C ALA A 73 -3.79 -2.87 10.34
N VAL A 74 -3.59 -1.91 9.43
CA VAL A 74 -4.52 -1.65 8.33
C VAL A 74 -4.48 -2.79 7.33
N MET A 75 -5.62 -3.46 7.14
CA MET A 75 -5.71 -4.72 6.41
C MET A 75 -5.08 -4.65 5.02
N ILE A 76 -5.52 -3.74 4.17
CA ILE A 76 -5.03 -3.67 2.78
C ILE A 76 -3.52 -3.36 2.69
N ASP A 77 -2.94 -2.70 3.71
CA ASP A 77 -1.53 -2.34 3.73
C ASP A 77 -0.61 -3.56 3.81
N PHE A 78 -1.11 -4.67 4.36
CA PHE A 78 -0.37 -5.94 4.42
C PHE A 78 -0.98 -7.02 3.55
N THR A 79 -2.32 -7.13 3.47
CA THR A 79 -2.97 -8.15 2.63
C THR A 79 -2.79 -7.86 1.13
N GLY A 80 -2.78 -6.60 0.71
CA GLY A 80 -2.48 -6.24 -0.67
C GLY A 80 -1.10 -6.71 -1.13
N PRO A 81 0.00 -6.35 -0.45
CA PRO A 81 1.32 -6.92 -0.71
C PRO A 81 1.38 -8.45 -0.54
N TRP A 82 0.65 -9.01 0.43
CA TRP A 82 0.59 -10.46 0.63
C TRP A 82 0.10 -11.17 -0.62
N GLU A 83 -1.06 -10.75 -1.16
CA GLU A 83 -1.63 -11.35 -2.36
C GLU A 83 -0.68 -11.21 -3.56
N VAL A 84 -0.03 -10.05 -3.73
CA VAL A 84 0.97 -9.89 -4.80
C VAL A 84 2.05 -10.96 -4.71
N PHE A 85 2.69 -11.12 -3.53
CA PHE A 85 3.78 -12.08 -3.37
C PHE A 85 3.32 -13.53 -3.44
N GLN A 86 2.09 -13.82 -3.00
CA GLN A 86 1.49 -15.15 -3.07
C GLN A 86 1.22 -15.60 -4.49
N ASP A 87 0.78 -14.68 -5.35
CA ASP A 87 0.35 -14.96 -6.73
C ASP A 87 1.49 -14.99 -7.76
N VAL A 88 2.74 -14.79 -7.31
CA VAL A 88 3.88 -14.83 -8.23
C VAL A 88 4.13 -16.25 -8.73
N MET A 89 4.07 -16.40 -10.04
CA MET A 89 4.40 -17.62 -10.75
C MET A 89 5.62 -17.44 -11.64
N ILE A 90 6.62 -18.32 -11.48
CA ILE A 90 7.83 -18.30 -12.29
C ILE A 90 7.77 -19.45 -13.31
N PRO A 91 7.91 -19.19 -14.61
CA PRO A 91 7.93 -20.24 -15.63
C PRO A 91 8.97 -21.32 -15.32
N GLY A 92 8.54 -22.58 -15.37
CA GLY A 92 9.43 -23.73 -15.08
C GLY A 92 9.70 -24.00 -13.59
N ARG A 93 9.09 -23.23 -12.68
CA ARG A 93 9.20 -23.45 -11.23
C ARG A 93 7.85 -23.87 -10.67
N ALA A 94 7.80 -25.04 -10.03
CA ALA A 94 6.57 -25.55 -9.40
C ALA A 94 6.29 -24.92 -8.04
N ASP A 95 7.34 -24.59 -7.27
CA ASP A 95 7.21 -24.02 -5.93
C ASP A 95 7.02 -22.51 -5.97
N PRO A 96 6.17 -21.92 -5.08
CA PRO A 96 6.08 -20.47 -4.91
C PRO A 96 7.46 -19.86 -4.62
N PRO A 97 7.82 -18.72 -5.26
CA PRO A 97 9.14 -18.11 -5.09
C PRO A 97 9.32 -17.42 -3.74
N PHE A 98 8.22 -17.08 -3.06
CA PHE A 98 8.22 -16.39 -1.77
C PHE A 98 7.69 -17.29 -0.65
N ARG A 99 8.23 -17.11 0.56
CA ARG A 99 7.70 -17.67 1.80
C ARG A 99 7.17 -16.54 2.66
N LEU A 100 5.86 -16.42 2.74
CA LEU A 100 5.19 -15.37 3.50
C LEU A 100 4.94 -15.84 4.93
N TYR A 101 5.10 -14.94 5.89
CA TYR A 101 4.75 -15.18 7.28
C TYR A 101 4.49 -13.88 8.03
N THR A 102 3.63 -13.96 9.03
CA THR A 102 3.32 -12.86 9.93
C THR A 102 4.21 -12.92 11.17
N ILE A 103 4.58 -11.74 11.67
CA ILE A 103 5.38 -11.57 12.88
C ILE A 103 4.79 -10.43 13.72
N ALA A 104 4.74 -10.61 15.03
CA ALA A 104 4.39 -9.57 15.98
C ALA A 104 5.31 -9.64 17.20
N GLU A 105 5.14 -8.76 18.18
CA GLU A 105 5.93 -8.80 19.41
C GLU A 105 5.76 -10.11 20.17
N THR A 106 4.54 -10.65 20.15
CA THR A 106 4.18 -11.96 20.69
C THR A 106 3.36 -12.75 19.68
N THR A 107 3.09 -14.02 19.94
CA THR A 107 2.16 -14.84 19.15
C THR A 107 0.71 -14.80 19.65
N HIS A 108 0.37 -13.88 20.57
CA HIS A 108 -1.01 -13.66 20.96
C HIS A 108 -1.81 -13.05 19.79
N PRO A 109 -3.12 -13.35 19.71
CA PRO A 109 -3.97 -12.74 18.70
C PRO A 109 -3.91 -11.20 18.74
N ILE A 110 -3.83 -10.58 17.58
CA ILE A 110 -3.91 -9.12 17.38
C ILE A 110 -5.17 -8.78 16.58
N HIS A 111 -5.71 -7.59 16.77
CA HIS A 111 -6.87 -7.10 16.02
C HIS A 111 -6.41 -6.10 14.95
N ALA A 112 -6.56 -6.48 13.69
CA ALA A 112 -6.36 -5.58 12.57
C ALA A 112 -7.53 -4.60 12.43
N SER A 113 -7.39 -3.61 11.55
CA SER A 113 -8.47 -2.67 11.23
C SER A 113 -9.74 -3.41 10.78
N GLY A 114 -10.91 -2.90 11.16
CA GLY A 114 -12.18 -3.56 10.86
C GLY A 114 -12.49 -4.78 11.73
N GLY A 115 -11.65 -5.09 12.74
CA GLY A 115 -11.92 -6.14 13.73
C GLY A 115 -11.49 -7.56 13.33
N MET A 116 -10.73 -7.72 12.24
CA MET A 116 -10.16 -9.02 11.89
C MET A 116 -9.13 -9.44 12.94
N THR A 117 -9.26 -10.65 13.46
CA THR A 117 -8.28 -11.24 14.38
C THR A 117 -7.23 -12.05 13.61
N ILE A 118 -5.96 -11.80 13.91
CA ILE A 118 -4.81 -12.47 13.29
C ILE A 118 -4.00 -13.11 14.40
N ILE A 119 -3.61 -14.37 14.23
CA ILE A 119 -2.64 -15.05 15.09
C ILE A 119 -1.31 -15.01 14.36
N PRO A 120 -0.29 -14.28 14.85
CA PRO A 120 1.02 -14.22 14.20
C PRO A 120 1.70 -15.58 14.17
N ASP A 121 2.37 -15.90 13.04
CA ASP A 121 3.12 -17.16 12.89
C ASP A 121 4.34 -17.22 13.83
N TYR A 122 4.97 -16.06 14.05
CA TYR A 122 6.20 -15.92 14.85
C TYR A 122 6.15 -14.69 15.74
N ASN A 123 6.97 -14.71 16.79
CA ASN A 123 7.33 -13.52 17.56
C ASN A 123 8.69 -12.96 17.09
N LEU A 124 9.10 -11.81 17.66
CA LEU A 124 10.36 -11.13 17.30
C LEU A 124 11.63 -11.95 17.58
N GLU A 125 11.56 -12.93 18.51
CA GLU A 125 12.71 -13.72 18.93
C GLU A 125 12.95 -14.94 18.04
N ASN A 126 11.87 -15.57 17.56
CA ASN A 126 11.93 -16.85 16.85
C ASN A 126 11.63 -16.77 15.36
N ALA A 127 11.35 -15.55 14.84
CA ALA A 127 11.07 -15.36 13.42
C ALA A 127 12.28 -15.72 12.54
N PRO A 128 12.06 -16.40 11.41
CA PRO A 128 13.09 -16.58 10.40
C PRO A 128 13.64 -15.24 9.92
N ALA A 129 14.92 -15.19 9.56
CA ALA A 129 15.54 -13.98 9.02
C ALA A 129 14.89 -13.59 7.68
N PRO A 130 14.26 -12.41 7.56
CA PRO A 130 13.58 -11.99 6.34
C PRO A 130 14.56 -11.46 5.29
N LYS A 131 14.18 -11.60 4.02
CA LYS A 131 14.75 -10.86 2.90
C LYS A 131 13.92 -9.63 2.53
N VAL A 132 12.61 -9.69 2.80
CA VAL A 132 11.71 -8.53 2.67
C VAL A 132 10.95 -8.37 3.98
N ILE A 133 10.81 -7.11 4.44
CA ILE A 133 9.93 -6.75 5.55
C ILE A 133 8.84 -5.84 5.01
N VAL A 134 7.59 -6.12 5.38
CA VAL A 134 6.42 -5.27 5.09
C VAL A 134 5.89 -4.70 6.40
N ILE A 135 5.80 -3.38 6.50
CA ILE A 135 5.36 -2.63 7.69
C ILE A 135 4.10 -1.84 7.32
N PRO A 136 2.89 -2.29 7.68
CA PRO A 136 1.65 -1.56 7.45
C PRO A 136 1.49 -0.35 8.39
N ALA A 137 0.49 0.48 8.12
CA ALA A 137 -0.08 1.38 9.12
C ALA A 137 -0.62 0.55 10.29
N GLN A 138 -0.27 0.92 11.52
CA GLN A 138 -0.61 0.19 12.73
C GLN A 138 -0.40 1.07 13.98
N SER A 139 -0.69 0.54 15.15
CA SER A 139 -0.47 1.24 16.42
C SER A 139 1.01 1.60 16.64
N GLU A 140 1.26 2.44 17.64
CA GLU A 140 2.61 2.84 18.02
C GLU A 140 3.52 1.63 18.25
N PRO A 141 4.71 1.60 17.62
CA PRO A 141 5.64 0.50 17.76
C PRO A 141 6.29 0.50 19.14
N THR A 142 6.53 -0.68 19.71
CA THR A 142 7.33 -0.84 20.90
C THR A 142 8.83 -0.67 20.61
N ALA A 143 9.64 -0.46 21.64
CA ALA A 143 11.10 -0.41 21.52
C ALA A 143 11.65 -1.71 20.94
N ALA A 144 11.08 -2.87 21.32
CA ALA A 144 11.49 -4.17 20.81
C ALA A 144 11.25 -4.31 19.31
N MET A 145 10.08 -3.85 18.81
CA MET A 145 9.78 -3.82 17.38
C MET A 145 10.76 -2.92 16.61
N LEU A 146 11.05 -1.72 17.11
CA LEU A 146 11.99 -0.80 16.47
C LEU A 146 13.40 -1.41 16.40
N ASP A 147 13.85 -2.06 17.46
CA ASP A 147 15.16 -2.73 17.51
C ASP A 147 15.22 -3.93 16.55
N TRP A 148 14.14 -4.70 16.47
CA TRP A 148 14.04 -5.80 15.52
C TRP A 148 14.13 -5.31 14.06
N ILE A 149 13.42 -4.23 13.72
CA ILE A 149 13.51 -3.61 12.39
C ILE A 149 14.94 -3.18 12.09
N ARG A 150 15.60 -2.44 13.01
CA ARG A 150 17.00 -1.98 12.83
C ARG A 150 17.97 -3.12 12.58
N LYS A 151 17.83 -4.21 13.33
CA LYS A 151 18.70 -5.39 13.22
C LYS A 151 18.44 -6.13 11.91
N SER A 152 17.18 -6.40 11.58
CA SER A 152 16.79 -7.19 10.42
C SER A 152 17.11 -6.46 9.10
N THR A 153 16.87 -5.14 9.04
CA THR A 153 17.10 -4.32 7.84
C THR A 153 18.56 -4.38 7.34
N LYS A 154 19.52 -4.68 8.20
CA LYS A 154 20.92 -4.83 7.79
C LYS A 154 21.16 -5.98 6.80
N ASN A 155 20.26 -6.98 6.80
CA ASN A 155 20.38 -8.20 5.98
C ASN A 155 19.19 -8.40 5.03
N THR A 156 18.27 -7.44 4.98
CA THR A 156 17.15 -7.46 4.03
C THR A 156 17.57 -6.89 2.67
N ASP A 157 16.98 -7.41 1.63
CA ASP A 157 17.05 -6.84 0.29
C ASP A 157 16.09 -5.65 0.16
N VAL A 158 14.93 -5.71 0.87
CA VAL A 158 13.96 -4.61 0.93
C VAL A 158 13.29 -4.56 2.31
N THR A 159 13.30 -3.40 2.95
CA THR A 159 12.41 -3.07 4.08
C THR A 159 11.41 -2.02 3.61
N MET A 160 10.16 -2.43 3.43
CA MET A 160 9.12 -1.57 2.89
C MET A 160 8.05 -1.22 3.93
N SER A 161 7.58 0.02 3.86
CA SER A 161 6.41 0.48 4.61
C SER A 161 5.28 0.88 3.68
N VAL A 162 4.04 0.75 4.14
CA VAL A 162 2.83 1.16 3.43
C VAL A 162 2.06 2.15 4.29
N CYS A 163 1.51 3.20 3.66
CA CYS A 163 0.67 4.18 4.33
C CYS A 163 1.41 4.85 5.50
N THR A 164 0.78 4.97 6.69
CA THR A 164 1.43 5.50 7.88
C THR A 164 2.40 4.51 8.57
N GLY A 165 2.60 3.31 8.02
CA GLY A 165 3.73 2.44 8.39
C GLY A 165 5.09 3.13 8.22
N ALA A 166 5.16 4.18 7.37
CA ALA A 166 6.34 5.03 7.24
C ALA A 166 6.75 5.71 8.57
N PHE A 167 5.81 5.99 9.48
CA PHE A 167 6.11 6.52 10.82
C PHE A 167 6.84 5.49 11.68
N VAL A 168 6.44 4.23 11.60
CA VAL A 168 7.15 3.13 12.29
C VAL A 168 8.58 3.04 11.79
N LEU A 169 8.77 3.05 10.46
CA LEU A 169 10.10 3.01 9.86
C LEU A 169 10.93 4.27 10.18
N ALA A 170 10.33 5.46 10.18
CA ALA A 170 10.99 6.71 10.55
C ALA A 170 11.48 6.71 12.02
N LYS A 171 10.68 6.17 12.94
CA LYS A 171 11.05 6.05 14.37
C LYS A 171 12.25 5.15 14.61
N THR A 172 12.62 4.28 13.69
CA THR A 172 13.87 3.52 13.76
C THR A 172 15.12 4.40 13.54
N GLY A 173 14.98 5.60 12.97
CA GLY A 173 16.08 6.45 12.52
C GLY A 173 16.67 6.06 11.15
N LEU A 174 16.22 4.94 10.56
CA LEU A 174 16.77 4.44 9.28
C LEU A 174 16.46 5.36 8.09
N LEU A 175 15.39 6.17 8.17
CA LEU A 175 15.01 7.13 7.14
C LEU A 175 15.66 8.51 7.26
N SER A 176 16.48 8.75 8.31
CA SER A 176 17.15 10.04 8.49
C SER A 176 18.02 10.41 7.29
N GLY A 177 17.84 11.62 6.74
CA GLY A 177 18.51 12.10 5.55
C GLY A 177 18.07 11.46 4.23
N LYS A 178 17.12 10.50 4.24
CA LYS A 178 16.68 9.75 3.07
C LYS A 178 15.38 10.29 2.47
N ALA A 179 15.13 9.90 1.22
CA ALA A 179 13.86 10.16 0.57
C ALA A 179 12.80 9.15 1.04
N ALA A 180 11.58 9.63 1.31
CA ALA A 180 10.46 8.77 1.70
C ALA A 180 9.11 9.37 1.28
N THR A 181 8.07 8.57 1.26
CA THR A 181 6.67 9.02 1.17
C THR A 181 5.83 8.32 2.24
N THR A 182 4.60 8.78 2.39
CA THR A 182 3.60 8.21 3.29
C THR A 182 2.19 8.45 2.73
N TYR A 183 1.15 8.09 3.44
CA TYR A 183 -0.22 8.44 3.13
C TYR A 183 -0.40 9.96 3.01
N HIS A 184 -1.05 10.44 1.95
CA HIS A 184 -1.17 11.86 1.65
C HIS A 184 -1.82 12.68 2.78
N GLY A 185 -2.81 12.12 3.48
CA GLY A 185 -3.43 12.75 4.64
C GLY A 185 -2.52 12.89 5.86
N ALA A 186 -1.33 12.28 5.84
CA ALA A 186 -0.36 12.35 6.92
C ALA A 186 0.91 13.16 6.56
N PHE A 187 0.99 13.77 5.38
CA PHE A 187 2.19 14.48 4.92
C PHE A 187 2.65 15.58 5.88
N VAL A 188 1.72 16.40 6.40
CA VAL A 188 2.07 17.48 7.32
C VAL A 188 2.62 16.92 8.62
N ARG A 189 1.90 15.95 9.22
CA ARG A 189 2.33 15.29 10.46
C ARG A 189 3.69 14.61 10.29
N PHE A 190 3.91 13.92 9.18
CA PHE A 190 5.17 13.24 8.89
C PHE A 190 6.34 14.25 8.78
N ALA A 191 6.17 15.30 7.99
CA ALA A 191 7.19 16.35 7.84
C ALA A 191 7.47 17.12 9.14
N THR A 192 6.45 17.30 10.01
CA THR A 192 6.61 17.97 11.31
C THR A 192 7.35 17.08 12.31
N GLN A 193 7.07 15.77 12.32
CA GLN A 193 7.70 14.84 13.27
C GLN A 193 9.10 14.42 12.83
N PHE A 194 9.38 14.39 11.53
CA PHE A 194 10.63 13.92 10.95
C PHE A 194 11.15 14.93 9.91
N PRO A 195 11.57 16.12 10.34
CA PRO A 195 11.96 17.21 9.43
C PRO A 195 13.26 16.94 8.65
N ASP A 196 14.05 15.96 9.08
CA ASP A 196 15.27 15.50 8.42
C ASP A 196 15.03 14.50 7.29
N ILE A 197 13.80 14.01 7.11
CA ILE A 197 13.42 13.09 6.02
C ILE A 197 12.97 13.92 4.81
N ASN A 198 13.50 13.59 3.63
CA ASN A 198 13.12 14.24 2.36
C ASN A 198 11.78 13.68 1.86
N LEU A 199 10.66 14.23 2.36
CA LEU A 199 9.32 13.79 2.01
C LEU A 199 8.99 14.07 0.54
N LYS A 200 8.67 13.02 -0.22
CA LYS A 200 8.25 13.07 -1.61
C LYS A 200 6.72 13.02 -1.72
N ARG A 201 6.09 14.18 -1.77
CA ARG A 201 4.64 14.30 -2.02
C ARG A 201 4.35 13.89 -3.46
N GLY A 202 3.22 13.23 -3.68
CA GLY A 202 2.84 12.77 -5.03
C GLY A 202 3.60 11.54 -5.54
N ALA A 203 4.55 11.01 -4.77
CA ALA A 203 5.13 9.72 -5.06
C ALA A 203 4.16 8.58 -4.69
N ARG A 204 3.99 7.63 -5.59
CA ARG A 204 3.28 6.38 -5.33
C ARG A 204 4.08 5.52 -4.36
N PHE A 205 5.38 5.45 -4.60
CA PHE A 205 6.38 4.88 -3.70
C PHE A 205 7.75 5.54 -3.92
N VAL A 206 8.61 5.41 -2.93
CA VAL A 206 10.00 5.89 -2.94
C VAL A 206 10.90 4.74 -2.52
N GLU A 207 11.98 4.54 -3.25
CA GLU A 207 13.06 3.60 -2.95
C GLU A 207 14.34 4.39 -2.65
N ASP A 208 15.02 4.08 -1.55
CA ASP A 208 16.29 4.69 -1.14
C ASP A 208 17.19 3.64 -0.48
N GLY A 209 18.08 3.05 -1.25
CA GLY A 209 18.87 1.88 -0.88
C GLY A 209 17.99 0.63 -0.76
N ASN A 210 18.06 -0.04 0.39
CA ASN A 210 17.19 -1.17 0.72
C ASN A 210 15.92 -0.76 1.49
N LEU A 211 15.66 0.54 1.64
CA LEU A 211 14.43 1.06 2.23
C LEU A 211 13.46 1.47 1.11
N ALA A 212 12.19 1.16 1.31
CA ALA A 212 11.14 1.57 0.41
C ALA A 212 9.92 2.05 1.20
N THR A 213 9.24 3.08 0.73
CA THR A 213 8.02 3.58 1.36
C THR A 213 6.94 3.80 0.32
N ALA A 214 5.74 3.31 0.56
CA ALA A 214 4.59 3.52 -0.30
C ALA A 214 3.61 4.53 0.29
N GLY A 215 2.87 5.22 -0.57
CA GLY A 215 1.73 6.04 -0.21
C GLY A 215 0.61 5.23 0.49
N GLY A 216 -0.62 5.74 0.47
CA GLY A 216 -1.73 5.09 1.17
C GLY A 216 -2.21 3.80 0.52
N LEU A 217 -2.63 2.86 1.36
CA LEU A 217 -3.48 1.72 0.99
C LEU A 217 -3.00 0.95 -0.26
N SER A 218 -3.67 1.16 -1.39
CA SER A 218 -3.39 0.46 -2.65
C SER A 218 -1.97 0.68 -3.20
N SER A 219 -1.24 1.71 -2.73
CA SER A 219 0.17 1.93 -3.10
C SER A 219 1.08 0.78 -2.64
N GLY A 220 0.66 0.02 -1.61
CA GLY A 220 1.36 -1.17 -1.16
C GLY A 220 1.39 -2.29 -2.20
N ILE A 221 0.30 -2.44 -2.98
CA ILE A 221 0.21 -3.39 -4.10
C ILE A 221 1.25 -3.01 -5.17
N ASP A 222 1.32 -1.73 -5.54
CA ASP A 222 2.27 -1.25 -6.54
C ASP A 222 3.73 -1.44 -6.09
N LEU A 223 4.03 -1.13 -4.82
CA LEU A 223 5.38 -1.36 -4.30
C LEU A 223 5.73 -2.85 -4.23
N ALA A 224 4.79 -3.72 -3.89
CA ALA A 224 5.02 -5.17 -3.93
C ALA A 224 5.27 -5.68 -5.36
N LEU A 225 4.49 -5.23 -6.35
CA LEU A 225 4.77 -5.54 -7.77
C LEU A 225 6.14 -5.01 -8.22
N ARG A 226 6.56 -3.83 -7.73
CA ARG A 226 7.90 -3.30 -7.97
C ARG A 226 8.99 -4.19 -7.36
N VAL A 227 8.79 -4.73 -6.17
CA VAL A 227 9.71 -5.70 -5.55
C VAL A 227 9.79 -6.99 -6.36
N VAL A 228 8.64 -7.50 -6.85
CA VAL A 228 8.61 -8.64 -7.77
C VAL A 228 9.41 -8.34 -9.05
N GLU A 229 9.22 -7.15 -9.64
CA GLU A 229 9.99 -6.71 -10.81
C GLU A 229 11.51 -6.70 -10.54
N ARG A 230 11.92 -6.24 -9.35
CA ARG A 230 13.34 -6.22 -8.98
C ARG A 230 13.95 -7.60 -8.84
N TYR A 231 13.19 -8.60 -8.37
CA TYR A 231 13.69 -9.99 -8.26
C TYR A 231 13.60 -10.76 -9.57
N TYR A 232 12.51 -10.62 -10.31
CA TYR A 232 12.17 -11.53 -11.40
C TYR A 232 11.92 -10.85 -12.76
N GLY A 233 12.07 -9.54 -12.81
CA GLY A 233 11.89 -8.76 -14.02
C GLY A 233 10.45 -8.33 -14.27
N ARG A 234 10.32 -7.40 -15.21
CA ARG A 234 9.05 -6.74 -15.55
C ARG A 234 7.97 -7.71 -16.03
N GLU A 235 8.34 -8.69 -16.83
CA GLU A 235 7.41 -9.66 -17.39
C GLU A 235 6.70 -10.46 -16.31
N VAL A 236 7.42 -10.90 -15.28
CA VAL A 236 6.84 -11.63 -14.14
C VAL A 236 5.90 -10.72 -13.36
N ALA A 237 6.30 -9.47 -13.07
CA ALA A 237 5.44 -8.51 -12.38
C ALA A 237 4.16 -8.20 -13.16
N GLN A 238 4.24 -8.02 -14.49
CA GLN A 238 3.07 -7.84 -15.36
C GLN A 238 2.14 -9.05 -15.34
N LYS A 239 2.71 -10.26 -15.39
CA LYS A 239 1.92 -11.50 -15.34
C LYS A 239 1.22 -11.65 -13.99
N THR A 240 1.89 -11.30 -12.88
CA THR A 240 1.29 -11.28 -11.55
C THR A 240 0.12 -10.29 -11.49
N ALA A 241 0.33 -9.03 -11.91
CA ALA A 241 -0.73 -8.04 -11.97
C ALA A 241 -1.92 -8.50 -12.85
N TYR A 242 -1.65 -9.12 -13.99
CA TYR A 242 -2.66 -9.66 -14.88
C TYR A 242 -3.49 -10.78 -14.23
N ASN A 243 -2.82 -11.73 -13.55
CA ASN A 243 -3.50 -12.84 -12.87
C ASN A 243 -4.39 -12.35 -11.72
N MET A 244 -3.96 -11.29 -11.02
CA MET A 244 -4.75 -10.63 -9.97
C MET A 244 -5.86 -9.72 -10.52
N GLU A 245 -6.01 -9.60 -11.84
CA GLU A 245 -6.88 -8.60 -12.47
C GLU A 245 -6.62 -7.17 -11.96
N TYR A 246 -5.39 -6.88 -11.51
CA TYR A 246 -5.00 -5.58 -11.01
C TYR A 246 -4.72 -4.62 -12.15
N GLN A 247 -5.63 -3.64 -12.33
CA GLN A 247 -5.55 -2.65 -13.42
C GLN A 247 -4.70 -1.42 -13.08
N GLY A 248 -4.22 -1.30 -11.83
CA GLY A 248 -3.34 -0.22 -11.42
C GLY A 248 -1.99 -0.29 -12.13
N GLN A 249 -1.45 0.89 -12.48
CA GLN A 249 -0.17 1.01 -13.18
C GLN A 249 0.89 1.75 -12.38
N GLY A 250 0.60 2.05 -11.11
CA GLY A 250 1.48 2.80 -10.22
C GLY A 250 2.84 2.12 -9.96
N TRP A 251 2.92 0.80 -10.09
CA TRP A 251 4.17 0.07 -9.96
C TRP A 251 5.18 0.34 -11.10
N MET A 252 4.68 0.81 -12.26
CA MET A 252 5.48 1.24 -13.41
C MET A 252 5.81 2.74 -13.37
N ASP A 253 5.03 3.54 -12.63
CA ASP A 253 5.22 4.98 -12.46
C ASP A 253 5.23 5.36 -10.98
N ARG A 254 6.44 5.49 -10.42
CA ARG A 254 6.64 5.87 -9.02
C ARG A 254 6.07 7.23 -8.64
N ASN A 255 5.69 8.08 -9.60
CA ASN A 255 5.15 9.41 -9.38
C ASN A 255 3.64 9.51 -9.64
N SER A 256 2.93 8.40 -9.81
CA SER A 256 1.51 8.39 -10.20
C SER A 256 0.52 8.91 -9.13
N ASN A 257 1.01 9.33 -7.97
CA ASN A 257 0.19 9.95 -6.91
C ASN A 257 0.18 11.50 -6.97
N GLN A 258 0.55 12.10 -8.11
CA GLN A 258 0.62 13.58 -8.23
C GLN A 258 -0.67 14.29 -7.88
N ILE A 259 -1.83 13.69 -8.10
CA ILE A 259 -3.13 14.27 -7.71
C ILE A 259 -3.24 14.53 -6.21
N TYR A 260 -2.45 13.84 -5.39
CA TYR A 260 -2.39 14.00 -3.93
C TYR A 260 -1.23 14.90 -3.47
N ALA A 261 -0.39 15.40 -4.39
CA ALA A 261 0.76 16.24 -4.04
C ALA A 261 0.36 17.65 -3.59
N SER A 262 -0.71 18.18 -4.17
CA SER A 262 -1.25 19.50 -3.84
C SER A 262 -1.92 19.49 -2.47
N THR A 263 -1.73 20.57 -1.71
CA THR A 263 -2.45 20.76 -0.47
C THR A 263 -3.88 21.22 -0.80
N PRO A 264 -4.94 20.56 -0.28
CA PRO A 264 -6.30 21.07 -0.43
C PRO A 264 -6.45 22.48 0.13
N VAL A 265 -7.34 23.27 -0.45
CA VAL A 265 -7.66 24.61 0.04
C VAL A 265 -8.73 24.53 1.10
N SER A 266 -8.46 25.11 2.29
CA SER A 266 -9.44 25.16 3.38
C SER A 266 -10.55 26.18 3.08
N THR A 267 -11.81 25.79 3.28
CA THR A 267 -12.96 26.69 3.23
C THR A 267 -13.65 26.78 4.60
N ALA A 268 -14.65 27.63 4.74
CA ALA A 268 -15.38 27.75 6.00
C ALA A 268 -16.25 26.53 6.30
N GLU A 269 -16.87 25.95 5.28
CA GLU A 269 -17.71 24.77 5.36
C GLU A 269 -16.87 23.50 5.44
N HIS A 270 -15.74 23.49 4.72
CA HIS A 270 -14.80 22.38 4.61
C HIS A 270 -13.39 22.83 5.06
N PRO A 271 -13.19 23.05 6.38
CA PRO A 271 -11.87 23.37 6.90
C PRO A 271 -10.95 22.16 6.84
N LEU A 272 -9.65 22.41 6.71
CA LEU A 272 -8.67 21.34 6.75
C LEU A 272 -8.27 21.04 8.19
N CYS A 273 -8.17 19.74 8.51
CA CYS A 273 -7.56 19.29 9.75
C CYS A 273 -6.11 19.77 9.80
N PRO A 274 -5.67 20.53 10.84
CA PRO A 274 -4.33 21.08 10.88
C PRO A 274 -3.23 20.02 10.99
N VAL A 275 -3.57 18.81 11.45
CA VAL A 275 -2.61 17.72 11.67
C VAL A 275 -2.38 16.92 10.39
N CYS A 276 -3.44 16.48 9.71
CA CYS A 276 -3.34 15.60 8.55
C CYS A 276 -3.71 16.27 7.23
N GLN A 277 -4.29 17.48 7.26
CA GLN A 277 -4.76 18.26 6.08
C GLN A 277 -5.92 17.61 5.33
N MET A 278 -6.59 16.64 5.92
CA MET A 278 -7.84 16.13 5.37
C MET A 278 -8.95 17.16 5.50
N ASP A 279 -9.80 17.21 4.49
CA ASP A 279 -11.04 17.95 4.49
C ASP A 279 -11.98 17.38 5.59
N VAL A 280 -12.61 18.27 6.37
CA VAL A 280 -13.54 17.88 7.41
C VAL A 280 -14.80 18.74 7.32
N ASP A 281 -15.96 18.13 7.58
CA ASP A 281 -17.21 18.85 7.72
C ASP A 281 -17.22 19.61 9.04
N SER A 282 -17.26 20.94 8.99
CA SER A 282 -17.24 21.81 10.17
C SER A 282 -18.41 21.60 11.11
N ALA A 283 -19.54 21.04 10.62
CA ALA A 283 -20.72 20.77 11.44
C ALA A 283 -20.53 19.57 12.37
N THR A 284 -19.85 18.53 11.90
CA THR A 284 -19.71 17.24 12.60
C THR A 284 -18.33 17.00 13.20
N ALA A 285 -17.30 17.71 12.73
CA ALA A 285 -15.92 17.54 13.16
C ALA A 285 -15.69 17.84 14.65
N THR A 286 -14.73 17.14 15.26
CA THR A 286 -14.24 17.49 16.60
C THR A 286 -13.47 18.80 16.56
N LYS A 287 -13.47 19.57 17.66
CA LYS A 287 -12.98 20.96 17.69
C LYS A 287 -12.02 21.20 18.85
N SER A 288 -11.06 22.09 18.63
CA SER A 288 -10.27 22.73 19.70
C SER A 288 -10.22 24.24 19.49
N LEU A 289 -10.24 24.99 20.58
CA LEU A 289 -10.04 26.44 20.57
C LEU A 289 -8.58 26.72 20.96
N PHE A 290 -7.85 27.40 20.07
CA PHE A 290 -6.46 27.80 20.34
C PHE A 290 -6.19 29.22 19.84
N LYS A 291 -5.67 30.09 20.70
CA LYS A 291 -5.41 31.52 20.41
C LYS A 291 -6.61 32.24 19.78
N GLY A 292 -7.83 31.96 20.27
CA GLY A 292 -9.07 32.59 19.80
C GLY A 292 -9.60 32.06 18.46
N LYS A 293 -8.97 31.04 17.85
CA LYS A 293 -9.39 30.40 16.60
C LYS A 293 -9.84 28.97 16.85
N THR A 294 -10.96 28.57 16.20
CA THR A 294 -11.45 27.19 16.24
C THR A 294 -10.72 26.38 15.15
N TYR A 295 -10.25 25.20 15.53
CA TYR A 295 -9.64 24.19 14.65
C TYR A 295 -10.51 22.95 14.63
N TYR A 296 -10.60 22.30 13.46
CA TYR A 296 -11.45 21.16 13.21
C TYR A 296 -10.60 19.94 12.87
N PHE A 297 -11.02 18.75 13.34
CA PHE A 297 -10.21 17.53 13.23
C PHE A 297 -11.03 16.38 12.64
N CYS A 298 -10.44 15.60 11.78
CA CYS A 298 -11.04 14.42 11.18
C CYS A 298 -11.15 13.25 12.17
N SER A 299 -10.39 13.29 13.29
CA SER A 299 -10.39 12.23 14.30
C SER A 299 -10.07 12.80 15.69
N GLN A 300 -10.41 12.03 16.73
CA GLN A 300 -10.02 12.34 18.11
C GLN A 300 -8.50 12.23 18.32
N ASP A 301 -7.84 11.38 17.56
CA ASP A 301 -6.38 11.19 17.65
C ASP A 301 -5.63 12.41 17.12
N ASP A 302 -6.06 12.96 15.99
CA ASP A 302 -5.51 14.19 15.46
C ASP A 302 -5.79 15.37 16.38
N LYS A 303 -6.98 15.41 17.00
CA LYS A 303 -7.27 16.41 18.02
C LYS A 303 -6.29 16.31 19.20
N ARG A 304 -6.06 15.10 19.75
CA ARG A 304 -5.10 14.90 20.85
C ARG A 304 -3.68 15.29 20.45
N THR A 305 -3.28 14.94 19.23
CA THR A 305 -1.97 15.29 18.67
C THR A 305 -1.77 16.81 18.58
N PHE A 306 -2.81 17.52 18.14
CA PHE A 306 -2.81 18.98 18.09
C PHE A 306 -2.77 19.60 19.50
N ASP A 307 -3.66 19.16 20.39
CA ASP A 307 -3.79 19.71 21.75
C ASP A 307 -2.47 19.55 22.55
N ALA A 308 -1.69 18.52 22.27
CA ALA A 308 -0.39 18.30 22.89
C ALA A 308 0.71 19.29 22.43
N ALA A 309 0.62 19.84 21.21
CA ALA A 309 1.62 20.75 20.65
C ALA A 309 1.04 21.66 19.56
N PRO A 310 0.05 22.52 19.85
CA PRO A 310 -0.70 23.26 18.84
C PRO A 310 0.14 24.22 18.00
N ASP A 311 1.16 24.84 18.57
CA ASP A 311 2.04 25.78 17.84
C ASP A 311 2.71 25.11 16.65
N LYS A 312 3.09 23.82 16.72
CA LYS A 312 3.72 23.08 15.63
C LYS A 312 2.86 22.99 14.38
N PHE A 313 1.54 23.00 14.53
CA PHE A 313 0.59 22.84 13.43
C PHE A 313 0.05 24.16 12.90
N VAL A 314 0.03 25.21 13.74
CA VAL A 314 -0.47 26.52 13.36
C VAL A 314 0.54 27.28 12.53
N ASP A 315 1.84 27.20 12.84
CA ASP A 315 2.90 27.90 12.12
C ASP A 315 3.17 27.24 10.75
N ALA A 316 2.97 25.94 10.62
CA ALA A 316 3.08 25.25 9.33
C ALA A 316 2.03 25.71 8.29
N VAL A 317 0.89 26.24 8.74
CA VAL A 317 -0.17 26.80 7.87
C VAL A 317 0.16 28.22 7.41
N LYS A 318 0.99 28.97 8.13
CA LYS A 318 1.35 30.37 7.80
C LYS A 318 2.51 30.49 6.81
N GLN A 319 3.27 29.43 6.58
CA GLN A 319 4.47 29.45 5.70
C GLN A 319 4.16 29.02 4.25
N ARG A 320 2.87 29.03 3.85
CA ARG A 320 2.46 28.61 2.49
C ARG A 320 1.52 29.62 1.84
#